data_8d410f5f535187ce905c09b96b229fef
#
_entry.id   8d410f5f535187ce905c09b96b229fef
#
_cell.length_a   1.000
_cell.length_b   1.000
_cell.length_c   1.000
_cell.angle_alpha   90.00
_cell.angle_beta   90.00
_cell.angle_gamma   90.00
#
_symmetry.space_group_name_H-M   'P 1'
#
loop_
_entity.id
_entity.type
_entity.pdbx_description
1 polymer ?
#
loop_
_entity_poly.entity_id
_entity_poly.type
_entity_poly.pdbx_seq_one_letter_code
_entity_poly.pdbx_strand_id
1 'polypeptide(L)'
;MTLDHPTPYYLYDTGLLQRTLDAIHAEIADHDNYHVHYAIKANANPGILQQISAAGLGADCVSGGEIEVALRSGFPAAAIAFAGVGKADWEIRRALEAGIGMFNVESIEELEAINDCATSLNLPARVSLRINPNVGAHTHDHIATGRIEDKFGIDMEDMVPVICSIQSMPAVEFTGLHFHIGSQLLVMDDFEALCLRINELQEQLDREGIFAPNINVGGGLGIDYDTPDVHPIPDFASYFSTFKQSLLLRPGQHLHFELGRSVVAQMGTLVARVLYVKRGKQKQFVILDAGFTDLIRPAFYGAHHAIENLTAAKEQRTQTETYDVVGPICESSDIFQKNALLKETRRGDLIAIRSAGAYGEVMASTYNCRPLPAAYFA
;
A
#
# COMPACT_ATOMS: atom_id res chain seq x y z
N MET A 1 -26.89 -8.13 -0.63
CA MET A 1 -25.76 -8.17 -1.57
C MET A 1 -26.22 -8.90 -2.82
N THR A 2 -26.39 -8.22 -3.95
CA THR A 2 -26.74 -8.84 -5.23
C THR A 2 -25.47 -9.35 -5.88
N LEU A 3 -25.31 -10.67 -5.98
CA LEU A 3 -24.16 -11.35 -6.59
C LEU A 3 -24.39 -11.63 -8.10
N ASP A 4 -25.22 -10.85 -8.78
CA ASP A 4 -25.70 -11.10 -10.15
C ASP A 4 -24.88 -10.38 -11.24
N HIS A 5 -23.62 -10.08 -10.96
CA HIS A 5 -22.73 -9.49 -11.95
C HIS A 5 -22.00 -10.56 -12.77
N PRO A 6 -21.63 -10.28 -14.04
CA PRO A 6 -20.73 -11.13 -14.79
C PRO A 6 -19.38 -11.30 -14.09
N THR A 7 -18.97 -12.54 -13.85
CA THR A 7 -17.69 -12.89 -13.22
C THR A 7 -16.57 -12.99 -14.26
N PRO A 8 -15.29 -12.77 -13.87
CA PRO A 8 -14.84 -12.33 -12.56
C PRO A 8 -15.03 -10.83 -12.35
N TYR A 9 -15.18 -10.40 -11.09
CA TYR A 9 -15.28 -8.99 -10.74
C TYR A 9 -14.76 -8.71 -9.32
N TYR A 10 -14.33 -7.49 -9.07
CA TYR A 10 -14.07 -6.96 -7.73
C TYR A 10 -15.35 -6.39 -7.13
N LEU A 11 -15.61 -6.73 -5.89
CA LEU A 11 -16.68 -6.15 -5.09
C LEU A 11 -16.06 -5.41 -3.91
N TYR A 12 -16.36 -4.12 -3.80
CA TYR A 12 -15.85 -3.23 -2.77
C TYR A 12 -16.93 -2.86 -1.77
N ASP A 13 -16.71 -3.17 -0.49
CA ASP A 13 -17.55 -2.74 0.63
C ASP A 13 -17.17 -1.32 1.05
N THR A 14 -17.92 -0.34 0.54
CA THR A 14 -17.70 1.08 0.84
C THR A 14 -17.99 1.43 2.30
N GLY A 15 -18.90 0.70 2.94
CA GLY A 15 -19.19 0.84 4.36
C GLY A 15 -18.03 0.36 5.23
N LEU A 16 -17.33 -0.71 4.84
CA LEU A 16 -16.11 -1.13 5.54
C LEU A 16 -14.99 -0.11 5.35
N LEU A 17 -14.82 0.44 4.13
CA LEU A 17 -13.86 1.52 3.90
C LEU A 17 -14.15 2.71 4.82
N GLN A 18 -15.40 3.14 4.93
CA GLN A 18 -15.76 4.25 5.82
C GLN A 18 -15.38 3.96 7.26
N ARG A 19 -15.74 2.78 7.79
CA ARG A 19 -15.37 2.40 9.16
C ARG A 19 -13.85 2.35 9.38
N THR A 20 -13.09 1.95 8.36
CA THR A 20 -11.62 1.93 8.40
C THR A 20 -11.07 3.36 8.48
N LEU A 21 -11.60 4.28 7.67
CA LEU A 21 -11.23 5.70 7.70
C LEU A 21 -11.61 6.35 9.04
N ASP A 22 -12.80 6.05 9.58
CA ASP A 22 -13.25 6.53 10.89
C ASP A 22 -12.31 6.04 12.01
N ALA A 23 -11.85 4.78 11.95
CA ALA A 23 -10.89 4.23 12.91
C ALA A 23 -9.54 4.96 12.86
N ILE A 24 -9.03 5.27 11.66
CA ILE A 24 -7.80 6.08 11.51
C ILE A 24 -8.00 7.46 12.12
N HIS A 25 -9.09 8.14 11.81
CA HIS A 25 -9.39 9.47 12.34
C HIS A 25 -9.51 9.50 13.86
N ALA A 26 -10.13 8.48 14.45
CA ALA A 26 -10.26 8.37 15.89
C ALA A 26 -8.90 8.34 16.60
N GLU A 27 -7.91 7.69 15.98
CA GLU A 27 -6.57 7.57 16.57
C GLU A 27 -5.72 8.83 16.47
N ILE A 28 -5.98 9.69 15.48
CA ILE A 28 -5.21 10.92 15.27
C ILE A 28 -5.97 12.19 15.70
N ALA A 29 -7.21 12.08 16.19
CA ALA A 29 -8.09 13.21 16.48
C ALA A 29 -7.50 14.27 17.43
N ASP A 30 -6.69 13.84 18.40
CA ASP A 30 -6.04 14.71 19.39
C ASP A 30 -4.64 15.21 18.96
N HIS A 31 -4.26 14.99 17.69
CA HIS A 31 -2.93 15.27 17.16
C HIS A 31 -2.99 16.05 15.85
N ASP A 32 -3.10 17.39 15.92
CA ASP A 32 -3.16 18.27 14.74
C ASP A 32 -1.91 18.18 13.84
N ASN A 33 -0.82 17.63 14.37
CA ASN A 33 0.44 17.44 13.65
C ASN A 33 0.63 16.02 13.07
N TYR A 34 -0.41 15.16 13.12
CA TYR A 34 -0.37 13.83 12.49
C TYR A 34 -1.10 13.86 11.15
N HIS A 35 -0.44 13.38 10.10
CA HIS A 35 -0.96 13.38 8.73
C HIS A 35 -0.90 11.99 8.13
N VAL A 36 -2.01 11.48 7.65
CA VAL A 36 -2.08 10.16 7.00
C VAL A 36 -2.24 10.37 5.49
N HIS A 37 -1.34 9.77 4.73
CA HIS A 37 -1.36 9.74 3.26
C HIS A 37 -1.74 8.32 2.82
N TYR A 38 -2.69 8.24 1.90
CA TYR A 38 -3.07 6.97 1.29
C TYR A 38 -2.12 6.63 0.14
N ALA A 39 -1.52 5.44 0.18
CA ALA A 39 -0.64 4.96 -0.89
C ALA A 39 -1.46 4.49 -2.10
N ILE A 40 -1.50 5.32 -3.15
CA ILE A 40 -2.32 5.11 -4.37
C ILE A 40 -2.04 3.75 -5.02
N LYS A 41 -0.78 3.30 -5.00
CA LYS A 41 -0.35 1.99 -5.51
C LYS A 41 -1.12 0.80 -4.95
N ALA A 42 -1.77 0.94 -3.78
CA ALA A 42 -2.56 -0.14 -3.22
C ALA A 42 -3.86 -0.37 -3.99
N ASN A 43 -4.55 0.70 -4.37
CA ASN A 43 -5.72 0.66 -5.26
C ASN A 43 -5.99 2.08 -5.80
N ALA A 44 -5.97 2.23 -7.12
CA ALA A 44 -6.16 3.50 -7.81
C ALA A 44 -7.58 3.67 -8.39
N ASN A 45 -8.55 2.84 -7.96
CA ASN A 45 -9.93 2.94 -8.45
C ASN A 45 -10.54 4.31 -8.05
N PRO A 46 -11.07 5.08 -9.02
CA PRO A 46 -11.55 6.45 -8.76
C PRO A 46 -12.63 6.54 -7.67
N GLY A 47 -13.52 5.55 -7.58
CA GLY A 47 -14.57 5.54 -6.53
C GLY A 47 -13.99 5.40 -5.13
N ILE A 48 -12.95 4.60 -4.96
CA ILE A 48 -12.21 4.43 -3.69
C ILE A 48 -11.46 5.71 -3.37
N LEU A 49 -10.71 6.25 -4.34
CA LEU A 49 -9.90 7.45 -4.14
C LEU A 49 -10.75 8.67 -3.75
N GLN A 50 -11.92 8.85 -4.38
CA GLN A 50 -12.84 9.94 -4.04
C GLN A 50 -13.33 9.84 -2.60
N GLN A 51 -13.65 8.64 -2.10
CA GLN A 51 -14.08 8.44 -0.72
C GLN A 51 -12.94 8.75 0.26
N ILE A 52 -11.71 8.28 -0.04
CA ILE A 52 -10.53 8.53 0.80
C ILE A 52 -10.17 10.03 0.82
N SER A 53 -10.20 10.69 -0.34
CA SER A 53 -9.95 12.12 -0.44
C SER A 53 -11.01 12.94 0.32
N ALA A 54 -12.29 12.57 0.18
CA ALA A 54 -13.39 13.22 0.90
C ALA A 54 -13.28 13.04 2.43
N ALA A 55 -12.66 11.97 2.89
CA ALA A 55 -12.33 11.77 4.31
C ALA A 55 -11.13 12.63 4.76
N GLY A 56 -10.45 13.36 3.88
CA GLY A 56 -9.40 14.29 4.24
C GLY A 56 -7.99 13.70 4.38
N LEU A 57 -7.75 12.46 3.95
CA LEU A 57 -6.41 11.90 3.88
C LEU A 57 -5.62 12.55 2.74
N GLY A 58 -4.28 12.63 2.88
CA GLY A 58 -3.35 12.94 1.79
C GLY A 58 -3.13 11.74 0.87
N ALA A 59 -2.25 11.91 -0.13
CA ALA A 59 -1.87 10.84 -1.04
C ALA A 59 -0.34 10.61 -1.04
N ASP A 60 0.08 9.33 -1.00
CA ASP A 60 1.43 8.88 -1.34
C ASP A 60 1.41 8.34 -2.77
N CYS A 61 2.17 8.98 -3.66
CA CYS A 61 2.27 8.68 -5.08
C CYS A 61 3.68 8.23 -5.43
N VAL A 62 3.80 7.26 -6.35
CA VAL A 62 5.09 6.72 -6.79
C VAL A 62 5.31 6.87 -8.30
N SER A 63 4.45 7.63 -8.97
CA SER A 63 4.58 7.99 -10.38
C SER A 63 3.80 9.27 -10.70
N GLY A 64 4.15 9.91 -11.81
CA GLY A 64 3.37 11.03 -12.34
C GLY A 64 1.92 10.66 -12.67
N GLY A 65 1.69 9.42 -13.11
CA GLY A 65 0.34 8.90 -13.34
C GLY A 65 -0.51 8.84 -12.07
N GLU A 66 0.08 8.45 -10.94
CA GLU A 66 -0.61 8.45 -9.65
C GLU A 66 -0.91 9.86 -9.15
N ILE A 67 0.00 10.82 -9.36
CA ILE A 67 -0.25 12.24 -9.06
C ILE A 67 -1.47 12.75 -9.82
N GLU A 68 -1.56 12.46 -11.13
CA GLU A 68 -2.70 12.85 -11.96
C GLU A 68 -4.02 12.24 -11.48
N VAL A 69 -3.99 10.97 -11.10
CA VAL A 69 -5.18 10.28 -10.58
C VAL A 69 -5.58 10.85 -9.22
N ALA A 70 -4.62 11.12 -8.33
CA ALA A 70 -4.86 11.75 -7.04
C ALA A 70 -5.53 13.13 -7.19
N LEU A 71 -4.96 14.01 -8.03
CA LEU A 71 -5.50 15.35 -8.29
C LEU A 71 -6.93 15.28 -8.85
N ARG A 72 -7.19 14.39 -9.83
CA ARG A 72 -8.53 14.19 -10.40
C ARG A 72 -9.53 13.61 -9.41
N SER A 73 -9.06 12.88 -8.42
CA SER A 73 -9.90 12.29 -7.36
C SER A 73 -10.15 13.25 -6.19
N GLY A 74 -9.63 14.49 -6.24
CA GLY A 74 -9.91 15.55 -5.29
C GLY A 74 -8.88 15.69 -4.16
N PHE A 75 -7.76 14.97 -4.18
CA PHE A 75 -6.69 15.18 -3.19
C PHE A 75 -6.08 16.58 -3.39
N PRO A 76 -5.95 17.39 -2.33
CA PRO A 76 -5.25 18.66 -2.41
C PRO A 76 -3.79 18.45 -2.81
N ALA A 77 -3.27 19.21 -3.78
CA ALA A 77 -1.88 19.07 -4.21
C ALA A 77 -0.88 19.16 -3.05
N ALA A 78 -1.11 20.09 -2.13
CA ALA A 78 -0.26 20.27 -0.93
C ALA A 78 -0.28 19.05 0.03
N ALA A 79 -1.24 18.13 -0.11
CA ALA A 79 -1.32 16.89 0.67
C ALA A 79 -0.79 15.67 -0.11
N ILE A 80 -0.12 15.87 -1.26
CA ILE A 80 0.50 14.81 -2.05
C ILE A 80 1.98 14.73 -1.73
N ALA A 81 2.46 13.52 -1.37
CA ALA A 81 3.87 13.15 -1.30
C ALA A 81 4.23 12.33 -2.54
N PHE A 82 5.42 12.58 -3.13
CA PHE A 82 5.90 11.83 -4.28
C PHE A 82 7.17 11.05 -3.93
N ALA A 83 7.04 9.75 -3.79
CA ALA A 83 8.09 8.79 -3.49
C ALA A 83 8.51 7.96 -4.72
N GLY A 84 9.45 7.02 -4.54
CA GLY A 84 9.91 6.08 -5.58
C GLY A 84 11.25 6.47 -6.20
N VAL A 85 12.03 5.43 -6.52
CA VAL A 85 13.46 5.53 -6.94
C VAL A 85 13.69 5.97 -8.39
N GLY A 86 12.64 6.18 -9.18
CA GLY A 86 12.76 6.38 -10.63
C GLY A 86 11.86 7.49 -11.15
N LYS A 87 11.90 8.67 -10.51
CA LYS A 87 11.14 9.84 -10.98
C LYS A 87 11.80 10.40 -12.24
N ALA A 88 11.08 10.39 -13.36
CA ALA A 88 11.54 10.99 -14.61
C ALA A 88 11.37 12.51 -14.59
N ASP A 89 12.16 13.24 -15.39
CA ASP A 89 12.12 14.70 -15.45
C ASP A 89 10.71 15.25 -15.70
N TRP A 90 9.92 14.63 -16.57
CA TRP A 90 8.56 15.07 -16.86
C TRP A 90 7.62 14.89 -15.65
N GLU A 91 7.84 13.85 -14.83
CA GLU A 91 7.08 13.61 -13.61
C GLU A 91 7.45 14.64 -12.53
N ILE A 92 8.75 14.92 -12.38
CA ILE A 92 9.25 15.96 -11.49
C ILE A 92 8.67 17.34 -11.87
N ARG A 93 8.74 17.71 -13.15
CA ARG A 93 8.18 18.98 -13.66
C ARG A 93 6.68 19.04 -13.40
N ARG A 94 5.95 17.98 -13.69
CA ARG A 94 4.50 17.95 -13.48
C ARG A 94 4.13 18.07 -11.99
N ALA A 95 4.89 17.43 -11.11
CA ALA A 95 4.71 17.52 -9.67
C ALA A 95 4.98 18.95 -9.14
N LEU A 96 6.06 19.60 -9.62
CA LEU A 96 6.39 20.99 -9.30
C LEU A 96 5.28 21.94 -9.77
N GLU A 97 4.82 21.81 -11.02
CA GLU A 97 3.74 22.64 -11.58
C GLU A 97 2.42 22.45 -10.85
N ALA A 98 2.13 21.24 -10.38
CA ALA A 98 0.96 20.95 -9.56
C ALA A 98 1.07 21.52 -8.14
N GLY A 99 2.26 21.86 -7.67
CA GLY A 99 2.51 22.35 -6.32
C GLY A 99 2.29 21.29 -5.25
N ILE A 100 2.80 20.07 -5.48
CA ILE A 100 2.68 18.99 -4.49
C ILE A 100 3.32 19.34 -3.15
N GLY A 101 2.93 18.61 -2.10
CA GLY A 101 3.41 18.86 -0.74
C GLY A 101 4.89 18.61 -0.56
N MET A 102 5.40 17.47 -1.01
CA MET A 102 6.80 17.09 -0.85
C MET A 102 7.24 16.00 -1.85
N PHE A 103 8.55 16.00 -2.13
CA PHE A 103 9.23 14.87 -2.77
C PHE A 103 9.96 14.06 -1.70
N ASN A 104 9.72 12.75 -1.64
CA ASN A 104 10.53 11.81 -0.87
C ASN A 104 11.69 11.35 -1.76
N VAL A 105 12.88 11.87 -1.52
CA VAL A 105 14.07 11.72 -2.37
C VAL A 105 14.86 10.48 -1.95
N GLU A 106 15.27 9.69 -2.91
CA GLU A 106 15.88 8.38 -2.71
C GLU A 106 17.40 8.36 -2.98
N SER A 107 17.94 9.40 -3.67
CA SER A 107 19.38 9.50 -3.97
C SER A 107 19.83 10.95 -4.22
N ILE A 108 21.16 11.16 -4.25
CA ILE A 108 21.76 12.47 -4.54
C ILE A 108 21.49 12.86 -5.99
N GLU A 109 21.60 11.92 -6.92
CA GLU A 109 21.36 12.14 -8.35
C GLU A 109 19.92 12.58 -8.62
N GLU A 110 18.96 12.01 -7.89
CA GLU A 110 17.57 12.44 -7.94
C GLU A 110 17.41 13.87 -7.40
N LEU A 111 18.07 14.19 -6.29
CA LEU A 111 18.04 15.53 -5.69
C LEU A 111 18.58 16.58 -6.65
N GLU A 112 19.68 16.30 -7.36
CA GLU A 112 20.24 17.17 -8.40
C GLU A 112 19.24 17.37 -9.56
N ALA A 113 18.61 16.29 -10.03
CA ALA A 113 17.60 16.37 -11.10
C ALA A 113 16.37 17.20 -10.68
N ILE A 114 15.93 17.07 -9.42
CA ILE A 114 14.85 17.89 -8.88
C ILE A 114 15.26 19.36 -8.83
N ASN A 115 16.47 19.69 -8.38
CA ASN A 115 16.99 21.05 -8.35
C ASN A 115 17.02 21.66 -9.75
N ASP A 116 17.51 20.94 -10.75
CA ASP A 116 17.60 21.40 -12.13
C ASP A 116 16.21 21.66 -12.74
N CYS A 117 15.26 20.75 -12.53
CA CYS A 117 13.88 20.94 -12.96
C CYS A 117 13.24 22.16 -12.27
N ALA A 118 13.37 22.26 -10.95
CA ALA A 118 12.82 23.33 -10.13
C ALA A 118 13.43 24.71 -10.53
N THR A 119 14.74 24.77 -10.71
CA THR A 119 15.45 25.96 -11.18
C THR A 119 14.94 26.39 -12.55
N SER A 120 14.81 25.45 -13.50
CA SER A 120 14.32 25.76 -14.87
C SER A 120 12.89 26.28 -14.91
N LEU A 121 12.06 25.90 -13.95
CA LEU A 121 10.66 26.34 -13.81
C LEU A 121 10.53 27.57 -12.90
N ASN A 122 11.59 27.98 -12.22
CA ASN A 122 11.56 29.00 -11.17
C ASN A 122 10.50 28.67 -10.08
N LEU A 123 10.44 27.42 -9.67
CA LEU A 123 9.53 26.90 -8.63
C LEU A 123 10.35 26.30 -7.49
N PRO A 124 9.91 26.42 -6.22
CA PRO A 124 10.57 25.72 -5.11
C PRO A 124 10.22 24.25 -5.09
N ALA A 125 11.19 23.38 -4.77
CA ALA A 125 11.01 21.97 -4.51
C ALA A 125 11.18 21.66 -3.03
N ARG A 126 10.12 21.23 -2.36
CA ARG A 126 10.17 20.75 -0.97
C ARG A 126 10.56 19.28 -0.95
N VAL A 127 11.65 18.94 -0.25
CA VAL A 127 12.19 17.59 -0.24
C VAL A 127 12.33 17.02 1.16
N SER A 128 11.92 15.76 1.33
CA SER A 128 12.27 14.93 2.47
C SER A 128 13.22 13.84 1.99
N LEU A 129 14.30 13.60 2.72
CA LEU A 129 15.25 12.56 2.36
C LEU A 129 14.78 11.20 2.90
N ARG A 130 14.62 10.23 2.03
CA ARG A 130 14.38 8.85 2.46
C ARG A 130 15.68 8.25 2.93
N ILE A 131 15.74 7.94 4.21
CA ILE A 131 16.89 7.31 4.86
C ILE A 131 16.58 5.83 5.07
N ASN A 132 17.54 4.98 4.71
CA ASN A 132 17.48 3.57 5.03
C ASN A 132 17.83 3.39 6.52
N PRO A 133 16.87 3.04 7.39
CA PRO A 133 17.11 2.99 8.83
C PRO A 133 17.91 1.76 9.27
N ASN A 134 18.17 0.83 8.36
CA ASN A 134 18.83 -0.46 8.64
C ASN A 134 18.21 -1.20 9.84
N VAL A 135 16.89 -1.21 9.90
CA VAL A 135 16.11 -1.93 10.92
C VAL A 135 15.64 -3.25 10.31
N GLY A 136 15.96 -4.37 10.96
CA GLY A 136 15.49 -5.69 10.52
C GLY A 136 14.00 -5.84 10.80
N ALA A 137 13.14 -5.82 9.78
CA ALA A 137 11.72 -6.08 9.93
C ALA A 137 11.40 -7.58 9.76
N HIS A 138 10.44 -8.09 10.54
CA HIS A 138 9.95 -9.47 10.45
C HIS A 138 8.99 -9.63 9.25
N THR A 139 9.53 -9.55 8.03
CA THR A 139 8.75 -9.61 6.79
C THR A 139 9.39 -10.51 5.74
N HIS A 140 8.62 -10.91 4.71
CA HIS A 140 9.11 -11.70 3.58
C HIS A 140 10.15 -10.91 2.76
N ASP A 141 11.18 -11.61 2.24
CA ASP A 141 12.30 -11.01 1.49
C ASP A 141 11.88 -10.12 0.31
N HIS A 142 10.74 -10.43 -0.33
CA HIS A 142 10.21 -9.64 -1.47
C HIS A 142 9.50 -8.34 -1.08
N ILE A 143 9.27 -8.07 0.21
CA ILE A 143 8.55 -6.88 0.70
C ILE A 143 9.31 -6.13 1.80
N ALA A 144 10.51 -6.56 2.14
CA ALA A 144 11.47 -5.83 2.97
C ALA A 144 12.07 -4.68 2.15
N THR A 145 12.13 -3.46 2.69
CA THR A 145 12.61 -2.26 1.98
C THR A 145 13.61 -1.44 2.80
N GLY A 146 14.12 -1.98 3.88
CA GLY A 146 15.00 -1.26 4.80
C GLY A 146 16.36 -1.95 5.05
N ARG A 147 16.82 -2.82 4.12
CA ARG A 147 18.09 -3.54 4.26
C ARG A 147 19.24 -2.79 3.59
N ILE A 148 20.48 -3.05 4.04
CA ILE A 148 21.69 -2.66 3.33
C ILE A 148 21.67 -3.31 1.94
N GLU A 149 21.97 -2.55 0.88
CA GLU A 149 21.95 -2.97 -0.54
C GLU A 149 20.54 -3.00 -1.19
N ASP A 150 19.48 -2.50 -0.54
CA ASP A 150 18.23 -2.22 -1.23
C ASP A 150 18.39 -1.03 -2.18
N LYS A 151 17.63 -1.04 -3.29
CA LYS A 151 17.60 0.11 -4.22
C LYS A 151 16.96 1.37 -3.62
N PHE A 152 16.50 1.31 -2.38
CA PHE A 152 15.71 2.34 -1.73
C PHE A 152 16.50 3.10 -0.68
N GLY A 153 16.38 4.43 -0.72
CA GLY A 153 16.85 5.34 0.32
C GLY A 153 18.35 5.62 0.29
N ILE A 154 18.71 6.64 1.03
CA ILE A 154 20.07 7.12 1.28
C ILE A 154 20.59 6.44 2.54
N ASP A 155 21.85 6.07 2.58
CA ASP A 155 22.46 5.48 3.78
C ASP A 155 22.52 6.50 4.93
N MET A 156 22.37 6.01 6.17
CA MET A 156 22.37 6.87 7.36
C MET A 156 23.65 7.71 7.50
N GLU A 157 24.79 7.17 7.06
CA GLU A 157 26.09 7.85 7.13
C GLU A 157 26.13 9.08 6.20
N ASP A 158 25.39 9.02 5.09
CA ASP A 158 25.32 10.11 4.10
C ASP A 158 24.23 11.13 4.40
N MET A 159 23.35 10.91 5.38
CA MET A 159 22.22 11.78 5.71
C MET A 159 22.65 13.23 5.91
N VAL A 160 23.58 13.49 6.83
CA VAL A 160 24.02 14.87 7.13
C VAL A 160 24.79 15.50 5.96
N PRO A 161 25.77 14.81 5.31
CA PRO A 161 26.40 15.31 4.09
C PRO A 161 25.41 15.72 3.00
N VAL A 162 24.38 14.91 2.73
CA VAL A 162 23.36 15.21 1.72
C VAL A 162 22.51 16.41 2.12
N ILE A 163 22.07 16.51 3.38
CA ILE A 163 21.33 17.69 3.86
C ILE A 163 22.18 18.97 3.68
N CYS A 164 23.47 18.91 4.04
CA CYS A 164 24.38 20.04 3.86
C CYS A 164 24.54 20.45 2.38
N SER A 165 24.53 19.49 1.45
CA SER A 165 24.65 19.78 0.02
C SER A 165 23.45 20.57 -0.52
N ILE A 166 22.26 20.44 0.08
CA ILE A 166 21.06 21.21 -0.29
C ILE A 166 21.27 22.72 -0.15
N GLN A 167 22.15 23.17 0.75
CA GLN A 167 22.46 24.60 0.89
C GLN A 167 23.03 25.23 -0.39
N SER A 168 23.62 24.42 -1.27
CA SER A 168 24.10 24.86 -2.59
C SER A 168 23.05 24.77 -3.71
N MET A 169 21.84 24.31 -3.40
CA MET A 169 20.74 24.06 -4.34
C MET A 169 19.63 25.12 -4.14
N PRO A 170 19.63 26.22 -4.88
CA PRO A 170 18.80 27.39 -4.57
C PRO A 170 17.29 27.15 -4.74
N ALA A 171 16.89 26.12 -5.50
CA ALA A 171 15.49 25.77 -5.73
C ALA A 171 14.98 24.67 -4.81
N VAL A 172 15.82 24.11 -3.93
CA VAL A 172 15.45 22.99 -3.04
C VAL A 172 15.34 23.45 -1.60
N GLU A 173 14.25 23.05 -0.95
CA GLU A 173 13.99 23.28 0.47
C GLU A 173 13.97 21.91 1.18
N PHE A 174 14.89 21.72 2.14
CA PHE A 174 14.86 20.53 3.02
C PHE A 174 13.68 20.67 4.00
N THR A 175 12.77 19.70 3.97
CA THR A 175 11.56 19.71 4.78
C THR A 175 11.45 18.54 5.75
N GLY A 176 12.32 17.53 5.66
CA GLY A 176 12.24 16.43 6.63
C GLY A 176 12.94 15.14 6.23
N LEU A 177 12.65 14.11 7.02
CA LEU A 177 13.12 12.75 6.79
C LEU A 177 11.94 11.83 6.47
N HIS A 178 12.17 10.84 5.61
CA HIS A 178 11.23 9.81 5.25
C HIS A 178 11.85 8.42 5.50
N PHE A 179 11.02 7.49 5.95
CA PHE A 179 11.41 6.11 6.25
C PHE A 179 10.36 5.13 5.74
N HIS A 180 10.78 3.91 5.44
CA HIS A 180 9.85 2.83 5.13
C HIS A 180 10.56 1.49 5.35
N ILE A 181 10.05 0.65 6.26
CA ILE A 181 10.72 -0.59 6.68
C ILE A 181 10.14 -1.87 6.09
N GLY A 182 9.03 -1.78 5.39
CA GLY A 182 8.42 -2.94 4.75
C GLY A 182 6.91 -2.89 4.64
N SER A 183 6.31 -4.03 4.33
CA SER A 183 4.86 -4.17 4.13
C SER A 183 4.36 -5.45 4.79
N GLN A 184 3.08 -5.46 5.21
CA GLN A 184 2.44 -6.57 5.92
C GLN A 184 3.12 -6.86 7.28
N LEU A 185 3.46 -5.80 8.01
CA LEU A 185 4.02 -5.89 9.36
C LEU A 185 2.87 -6.01 10.36
N LEU A 186 2.89 -7.05 11.16
CA LEU A 186 1.88 -7.34 12.19
C LEU A 186 2.45 -7.24 13.61
N VAL A 187 3.77 -7.11 13.73
CA VAL A 187 4.49 -7.04 15.00
C VAL A 187 4.84 -5.59 15.28
N MET A 188 4.32 -5.03 16.37
CA MET A 188 4.52 -3.61 16.71
C MET A 188 5.98 -3.29 17.09
N ASP A 189 6.75 -4.27 17.53
CA ASP A 189 8.18 -4.13 17.84
C ASP A 189 9.00 -3.63 16.64
N ASP A 190 8.60 -3.96 15.39
CA ASP A 190 9.25 -3.47 14.19
C ASP A 190 9.11 -1.94 14.07
N PHE A 191 7.93 -1.41 14.39
CA PHE A 191 7.66 0.03 14.39
C PHE A 191 8.32 0.72 15.61
N GLU A 192 8.38 0.07 16.75
CA GLU A 192 9.12 0.59 17.91
C GLU A 192 10.61 0.70 17.60
N ALA A 193 11.22 -0.32 16.98
CA ALA A 193 12.61 -0.28 16.54
C ALA A 193 12.86 0.86 15.54
N LEU A 194 11.92 1.13 14.62
CA LEU A 194 11.99 2.29 13.74
C LEU A 194 11.98 3.60 14.54
N CYS A 195 11.07 3.76 15.52
CA CYS A 195 10.99 4.96 16.35
C CYS A 195 12.32 5.24 17.08
N LEU A 196 12.92 4.21 17.68
CA LEU A 196 14.21 4.33 18.36
C LEU A 196 15.31 4.78 17.40
N ARG A 197 15.35 4.19 16.19
CA ARG A 197 16.31 4.59 15.16
C ARG A 197 16.09 6.06 14.72
N ILE A 198 14.86 6.48 14.51
CA ILE A 198 14.55 7.88 14.16
C ILE A 198 15.00 8.82 15.28
N ASN A 199 14.78 8.47 16.54
CA ASN A 199 15.24 9.28 17.69
C ASN A 199 16.77 9.47 17.66
N GLU A 200 17.55 8.41 17.40
CA GLU A 200 19.02 8.49 17.28
C GLU A 200 19.44 9.43 16.12
N LEU A 201 18.78 9.32 14.97
CA LEU A 201 19.06 10.20 13.82
C LEU A 201 18.68 11.65 14.08
N GLN A 202 17.58 11.90 14.79
CA GLN A 202 17.21 13.25 15.22
C GLN A 202 18.24 13.84 16.20
N GLU A 203 18.78 13.05 17.13
CA GLU A 203 19.88 13.49 18.02
C GLU A 203 21.15 13.83 17.24
N GLN A 204 21.42 13.14 16.13
CA GLN A 204 22.51 13.50 15.23
C GLN A 204 22.25 14.84 14.55
N LEU A 205 21.04 15.06 14.04
CA LEU A 205 20.66 16.35 13.43
C LEU A 205 20.70 17.51 14.43
N ASP A 206 20.24 17.29 15.67
CA ASP A 206 20.29 18.28 16.75
C ASP A 206 21.74 18.74 17.04
N ARG A 207 22.72 17.83 17.02
CA ARG A 207 24.15 18.15 17.21
C ARG A 207 24.72 19.00 16.09
N GLU A 208 24.19 18.85 14.86
CA GLU A 208 24.58 19.62 13.70
C GLU A 208 23.76 20.92 13.53
N GLY A 209 22.82 21.19 14.46
CA GLY A 209 21.92 22.35 14.37
C GLY A 209 20.93 22.30 13.24
N ILE A 210 20.61 21.09 12.75
CA ILE A 210 19.67 20.85 11.64
C ILE A 210 18.30 20.49 12.22
N PHE A 211 17.25 21.18 11.76
CA PHE A 211 15.87 20.88 12.11
C PHE A 211 15.14 20.23 10.93
N ALA A 212 14.50 19.09 11.15
CA ALA A 212 13.65 18.41 10.19
C ALA A 212 12.17 18.64 10.55
N PRO A 213 11.45 19.54 9.88
CA PRO A 213 10.06 19.86 10.23
C PRO A 213 9.10 18.67 10.10
N ASN A 214 9.37 17.76 9.18
CA ASN A 214 8.52 16.59 8.95
C ASN A 214 9.30 15.30 9.19
N ILE A 215 8.68 14.38 9.89
CA ILE A 215 9.12 12.99 10.02
C ILE A 215 8.05 12.12 9.38
N ASN A 216 8.40 11.42 8.29
CA ASN A 216 7.52 10.50 7.61
C ASN A 216 7.98 9.06 7.90
N VAL A 217 7.16 8.31 8.60
CA VAL A 217 7.49 6.93 9.03
C VAL A 217 7.08 5.88 7.99
N GLY A 218 6.55 6.31 6.84
CA GLY A 218 6.05 5.42 5.80
C GLY A 218 4.79 4.68 6.22
N GLY A 219 4.59 3.51 5.65
CA GLY A 219 3.47 2.65 5.96
C GLY A 219 3.91 1.34 6.59
N GLY A 220 3.33 0.25 6.08
CA GLY A 220 3.76 -1.10 6.45
C GLY A 220 2.74 -1.88 7.26
N LEU A 221 1.80 -1.24 7.96
CA LEU A 221 0.79 -1.95 8.75
C LEU A 221 0.06 -3.00 7.93
N GLY A 222 0.11 -4.24 8.43
CA GLY A 222 -0.50 -5.41 7.84
C GLY A 222 -1.99 -5.58 8.16
N ILE A 223 -2.57 -6.65 7.61
CA ILE A 223 -3.97 -7.06 7.84
C ILE A 223 -4.05 -8.56 8.13
N ASP A 224 -5.19 -9.00 8.66
CA ASP A 224 -5.52 -10.42 8.77
C ASP A 224 -6.05 -10.95 7.42
N TYR A 225 -5.25 -11.79 6.77
CA TYR A 225 -5.65 -12.48 5.54
C TYR A 225 -6.33 -13.83 5.79
N ASP A 226 -6.19 -14.40 7.00
CA ASP A 226 -6.70 -15.73 7.34
C ASP A 226 -8.16 -15.67 7.81
N THR A 227 -8.48 -14.70 8.69
CA THR A 227 -9.81 -14.56 9.29
C THR A 227 -10.34 -13.11 9.17
N PRO A 228 -10.53 -12.60 7.92
CA PRO A 228 -10.84 -11.19 7.68
C PRO A 228 -12.16 -10.71 8.30
N ASP A 229 -13.09 -11.61 8.60
CA ASP A 229 -14.37 -11.27 9.25
C ASP A 229 -14.22 -11.13 10.77
N VAL A 230 -13.18 -11.73 11.37
CA VAL A 230 -12.91 -11.61 12.82
C VAL A 230 -12.23 -10.27 13.11
N HIS A 231 -11.29 -9.87 12.24
CA HIS A 231 -10.56 -8.62 12.35
C HIS A 231 -10.73 -7.80 11.05
N PRO A 232 -11.94 -7.26 10.78
CA PRO A 232 -12.23 -6.58 9.51
C PRO A 232 -11.53 -5.23 9.37
N ILE A 233 -11.08 -4.64 10.48
CA ILE A 233 -10.33 -3.39 10.54
C ILE A 233 -8.99 -3.68 11.20
N PRO A 234 -7.86 -3.24 10.60
CA PRO A 234 -6.53 -3.40 11.20
C PRO A 234 -6.41 -2.72 12.57
N ASP A 235 -5.46 -3.17 13.37
CA ASP A 235 -5.21 -2.61 14.71
C ASP A 235 -4.48 -1.25 14.63
N PHE A 236 -5.22 -0.23 14.19
CA PHE A 236 -4.73 1.15 14.17
C PHE A 236 -4.42 1.69 15.56
N ALA A 237 -5.14 1.22 16.59
CA ALA A 237 -4.91 1.67 17.96
C ALA A 237 -3.49 1.29 18.44
N SER A 238 -3.09 0.03 18.31
CA SER A 238 -1.73 -0.37 18.64
C SER A 238 -0.70 0.31 17.75
N TYR A 239 -0.97 0.42 16.44
CA TYR A 239 -0.07 1.07 15.49
C TYR A 239 0.24 2.51 15.87
N PHE A 240 -0.76 3.38 15.98
CA PHE A 240 -0.55 4.78 16.34
C PHE A 240 -0.03 4.95 17.77
N SER A 241 -0.47 4.08 18.71
CA SER A 241 0.03 4.10 20.09
C SER A 241 1.53 3.86 20.17
N THR A 242 2.06 2.95 19.34
CA THR A 242 3.52 2.70 19.27
C THR A 242 4.29 3.97 18.95
N PHE A 243 3.87 4.73 17.93
CA PHE A 243 4.53 6.01 17.60
C PHE A 243 4.34 7.07 18.68
N LYS A 244 3.16 7.16 19.28
CA LYS A 244 2.89 8.10 20.38
C LYS A 244 3.79 7.87 21.60
N GLN A 245 4.12 6.62 21.86
CA GLN A 245 4.91 6.22 23.04
C GLN A 245 6.42 6.22 22.80
N SER A 246 6.86 5.84 21.59
CA SER A 246 8.27 5.54 21.33
C SER A 246 8.98 6.59 20.46
N LEU A 247 8.25 7.43 19.69
CA LEU A 247 8.85 8.47 18.86
C LEU A 247 8.88 9.82 19.58
N LEU A 248 10.08 10.39 19.72
CA LEU A 248 10.30 11.67 20.38
C LEU A 248 10.29 12.81 19.35
N LEU A 249 9.10 13.34 19.06
CA LEU A 249 8.98 14.51 18.18
C LEU A 249 9.52 15.77 18.87
N ARG A 250 10.22 16.63 18.09
CA ARG A 250 10.66 17.95 18.54
C ARG A 250 9.50 18.94 18.41
N PRO A 251 9.47 20.04 19.21
CA PRO A 251 8.45 21.07 19.08
C PRO A 251 8.34 21.60 17.65
N GLY A 252 7.13 21.62 17.09
CA GLY A 252 6.86 22.08 15.72
C GLY A 252 7.07 21.05 14.62
N GLN A 253 7.38 19.79 14.97
CA GLN A 253 7.42 18.70 13.98
C GLN A 253 6.05 18.15 13.67
N HIS A 254 5.90 17.72 12.42
CA HIS A 254 4.76 16.97 11.91
C HIS A 254 5.14 15.52 11.66
N LEU A 255 4.24 14.60 11.97
CA LEU A 255 4.39 13.17 11.75
C LEU A 255 3.50 12.70 10.61
N HIS A 256 4.09 12.05 9.61
CA HIS A 256 3.41 11.56 8.42
C HIS A 256 3.44 10.04 8.36
N PHE A 257 2.34 9.46 7.89
CA PHE A 257 2.13 8.02 7.70
C PHE A 257 1.67 7.74 6.26
N GLU A 258 2.13 6.66 5.64
CA GLU A 258 1.80 6.27 4.26
C GLU A 258 1.09 4.91 4.24
N LEU A 259 -0.21 4.90 4.55
CA LEU A 259 -0.99 3.69 4.68
C LEU A 259 -1.64 3.30 3.33
N GLY A 260 -1.44 2.06 2.92
CA GLY A 260 -2.05 1.54 1.68
C GLY A 260 -2.88 0.29 1.94
N ARG A 261 -2.21 -0.85 2.13
CA ARG A 261 -2.83 -2.15 2.38
C ARG A 261 -3.88 -2.11 3.50
N SER A 262 -3.51 -1.58 4.65
CA SER A 262 -4.38 -1.50 5.83
C SER A 262 -5.66 -0.69 5.61
N VAL A 263 -5.68 0.21 4.62
CA VAL A 263 -6.87 1.03 4.32
C VAL A 263 -7.87 0.26 3.45
N VAL A 264 -7.42 -0.45 2.41
CA VAL A 264 -8.31 -0.93 1.34
C VAL A 264 -8.35 -2.45 1.16
N ALA A 265 -7.42 -3.22 1.74
CA ALA A 265 -7.32 -4.64 1.41
C ALA A 265 -8.58 -5.42 1.77
N GLN A 266 -9.08 -5.26 3.00
CA GLN A 266 -10.18 -6.08 3.53
C GLN A 266 -11.55 -5.69 2.96
N MET A 267 -11.70 -4.46 2.45
CA MET A 267 -12.96 -4.02 1.81
C MET A 267 -13.19 -4.65 0.44
N GLY A 268 -12.16 -5.22 -0.19
CA GLY A 268 -12.25 -5.78 -1.55
C GLY A 268 -12.30 -7.29 -1.55
N THR A 269 -13.18 -7.83 -2.37
CA THR A 269 -13.33 -9.27 -2.64
C THR A 269 -13.32 -9.51 -4.14
N LEU A 270 -12.47 -10.44 -4.63
CA LEU A 270 -12.57 -10.94 -6.00
C LEU A 270 -13.60 -12.06 -6.01
N VAL A 271 -14.66 -11.89 -6.80
CA VAL A 271 -15.73 -12.88 -6.99
C VAL A 271 -15.53 -13.58 -8.34
N ALA A 272 -15.48 -14.89 -8.31
CA ALA A 272 -15.25 -15.73 -9.48
C ALA A 272 -16.26 -16.89 -9.53
N ARG A 273 -16.46 -17.46 -10.71
CA ARG A 273 -17.33 -18.61 -10.93
C ARG A 273 -16.54 -19.86 -11.20
N VAL A 274 -17.00 -20.96 -10.62
CA VAL A 274 -16.45 -22.29 -10.90
C VAL A 274 -16.84 -22.72 -12.31
N LEU A 275 -15.85 -22.85 -13.18
CA LEU A 275 -16.01 -23.38 -14.53
C LEU A 275 -16.13 -24.91 -14.50
N TYR A 276 -15.22 -25.54 -13.77
CA TYR A 276 -15.16 -27.00 -13.64
C TYR A 276 -14.62 -27.45 -12.28
N VAL A 277 -15.08 -28.59 -11.81
CA VAL A 277 -14.43 -29.36 -10.75
C VAL A 277 -13.79 -30.59 -11.40
N LYS A 278 -12.47 -30.60 -11.52
CA LYS A 278 -11.72 -31.70 -12.12
C LYS A 278 -11.25 -32.64 -11.02
N ARG A 279 -11.76 -33.88 -11.04
CA ARG A 279 -11.39 -34.93 -10.10
C ARG A 279 -10.26 -35.79 -10.69
N GLY A 280 -9.06 -35.62 -10.16
CA GLY A 280 -7.91 -36.47 -10.50
C GLY A 280 -7.77 -37.67 -9.57
N LYS A 281 -6.78 -38.53 -9.81
CA LYS A 281 -6.53 -39.72 -8.97
C LYS A 281 -6.00 -39.37 -7.57
N GLN A 282 -5.26 -38.26 -7.46
CA GLN A 282 -4.61 -37.84 -6.21
C GLN A 282 -5.11 -36.46 -5.71
N LYS A 283 -5.64 -35.62 -6.60
CA LYS A 283 -6.04 -34.26 -6.30
C LYS A 283 -7.34 -33.89 -7.01
N GLN A 284 -8.05 -32.96 -6.41
CA GLN A 284 -9.20 -32.30 -7.02
C GLN A 284 -8.86 -30.85 -7.30
N PHE A 285 -9.34 -30.35 -8.42
CA PHE A 285 -9.13 -28.95 -8.82
C PHE A 285 -10.47 -28.24 -8.96
N VAL A 286 -10.58 -27.08 -8.35
CA VAL A 286 -11.63 -26.10 -8.63
C VAL A 286 -11.05 -25.09 -9.61
N ILE A 287 -11.51 -25.10 -10.85
CA ILE A 287 -11.05 -24.22 -11.92
C ILE A 287 -12.03 -23.04 -12.01
N LEU A 288 -11.51 -21.85 -11.75
CA LEU A 288 -12.27 -20.61 -11.77
C LEU A 288 -12.19 -19.90 -13.12
N ASP A 289 -13.09 -18.95 -13.36
CA ASP A 289 -13.00 -18.00 -14.49
C ASP A 289 -12.07 -16.82 -14.19
N ALA A 290 -11.61 -16.63 -12.95
CA ALA A 290 -10.54 -15.74 -12.55
C ALA A 290 -9.20 -16.46 -12.51
N GLY A 291 -8.10 -15.75 -12.80
CA GLY A 291 -6.73 -16.25 -12.72
C GLY A 291 -5.76 -15.22 -12.13
N PHE A 292 -4.46 -15.50 -12.23
CA PHE A 292 -3.45 -14.54 -11.78
C PHE A 292 -3.52 -13.21 -12.57
N THR A 293 -4.14 -13.22 -13.74
CA THR A 293 -4.43 -11.98 -14.51
C THR A 293 -5.38 -11.04 -13.80
N ASP A 294 -6.21 -11.58 -12.90
CA ASP A 294 -7.16 -10.82 -12.11
C ASP A 294 -6.63 -10.53 -10.70
N LEU A 295 -5.88 -11.46 -10.10
CA LEU A 295 -5.22 -11.31 -8.80
C LEU A 295 -3.86 -12.02 -8.81
N ILE A 296 -2.80 -11.29 -9.12
CA ILE A 296 -1.45 -11.84 -9.30
C ILE A 296 -0.78 -12.29 -8.00
N ARG A 297 -1.21 -11.77 -6.85
CA ARG A 297 -0.52 -11.88 -5.57
C ARG A 297 -0.21 -13.32 -5.12
N PRO A 298 -1.12 -14.30 -5.24
CA PRO A 298 -0.80 -15.70 -4.89
C PRO A 298 0.32 -16.27 -5.78
N ALA A 299 0.28 -16.01 -7.08
CA ALA A 299 1.27 -16.53 -8.03
C ALA A 299 2.63 -15.85 -7.90
N PHE A 300 2.68 -14.54 -7.63
CA PHE A 300 3.90 -13.74 -7.65
C PHE A 300 4.58 -13.65 -6.28
N TYR A 301 3.80 -13.49 -5.20
CA TYR A 301 4.31 -13.33 -3.85
C TYR A 301 4.10 -14.55 -2.95
N GLY A 302 3.41 -15.59 -3.44
CA GLY A 302 2.96 -16.69 -2.58
C GLY A 302 1.93 -16.23 -1.51
N ALA A 303 1.24 -15.10 -1.79
CA ALA A 303 0.35 -14.48 -0.82
C ALA A 303 -0.88 -15.34 -0.56
N HIS A 304 -1.24 -15.49 0.72
CA HIS A 304 -2.49 -16.12 1.13
C HIS A 304 -3.67 -15.15 1.02
N HIS A 305 -4.83 -15.68 0.65
CA HIS A 305 -6.14 -15.05 0.71
C HIS A 305 -7.16 -16.08 1.18
N ALA A 306 -8.01 -15.75 2.14
CA ALA A 306 -9.12 -16.61 2.51
C ALA A 306 -10.06 -16.82 1.31
N ILE A 307 -10.42 -18.08 1.05
CA ILE A 307 -11.29 -18.48 -0.07
C ILE A 307 -12.56 -19.13 0.47
N GLU A 308 -13.72 -18.68 -0.03
CA GLU A 308 -15.03 -19.16 0.41
C GLU A 308 -15.91 -19.53 -0.77
N ASN A 309 -16.70 -20.61 -0.63
CA ASN A 309 -17.76 -20.92 -1.57
C ASN A 309 -19.07 -20.27 -1.11
N LEU A 310 -19.41 -19.13 -1.73
CA LEU A 310 -20.60 -18.33 -1.40
C LEU A 310 -21.90 -19.08 -1.69
N THR A 311 -21.95 -19.82 -2.81
CA THR A 311 -23.12 -20.63 -3.19
C THR A 311 -23.35 -21.76 -2.20
N ALA A 312 -22.31 -22.49 -1.86
CA ALA A 312 -22.40 -23.59 -0.89
C ALA A 312 -22.77 -23.10 0.51
N ALA A 313 -22.31 -21.91 0.90
CA ALA A 313 -22.70 -21.27 2.15
C ALA A 313 -24.20 -20.91 2.15
N LYS A 314 -24.70 -20.28 1.08
CA LYS A 314 -26.12 -19.93 0.90
C LYS A 314 -27.02 -21.17 0.88
N GLU A 315 -26.57 -22.26 0.25
CA GLU A 315 -27.30 -23.54 0.20
C GLU A 315 -27.12 -24.39 1.47
N GLN A 316 -26.36 -23.89 2.45
CA GLN A 316 -26.08 -24.57 3.73
C GLN A 316 -25.46 -25.97 3.56
N ARG A 317 -24.63 -26.18 2.51
CA ARG A 317 -23.87 -27.43 2.34
C ARG A 317 -22.94 -27.61 3.54
N THR A 318 -22.90 -28.81 4.09
CA THR A 318 -22.10 -29.12 5.30
C THR A 318 -20.85 -29.94 5.00
N GLN A 319 -20.86 -30.72 3.94
CA GLN A 319 -19.71 -31.54 3.54
C GLN A 319 -18.56 -30.66 3.04
N THR A 320 -17.35 -30.95 3.47
CA THR A 320 -16.12 -30.29 3.04
C THR A 320 -15.23 -31.28 2.28
N GLU A 321 -14.52 -30.73 1.28
CA GLU A 321 -13.53 -31.47 0.49
C GLU A 321 -12.29 -30.61 0.31
N THR A 322 -11.16 -31.24 -0.02
CA THR A 322 -9.88 -30.54 -0.27
C THR A 322 -9.69 -30.34 -1.78
N TYR A 323 -9.37 -29.11 -2.18
CA TYR A 323 -9.16 -28.73 -3.57
C TYR A 323 -7.88 -27.89 -3.75
N ASP A 324 -7.24 -28.02 -4.92
CA ASP A 324 -6.38 -26.97 -5.42
C ASP A 324 -7.27 -25.97 -6.20
N VAL A 325 -7.35 -24.72 -5.75
CA VAL A 325 -8.13 -23.64 -6.40
C VAL A 325 -7.23 -22.96 -7.41
N VAL A 326 -7.59 -23.02 -8.68
CA VAL A 326 -6.75 -22.62 -9.81
C VAL A 326 -7.53 -21.75 -10.82
N GLY A 327 -6.80 -20.93 -11.57
CA GLY A 327 -7.38 -20.13 -12.65
C GLY A 327 -7.35 -20.85 -14.01
N PRO A 328 -7.78 -20.13 -15.06
CA PRO A 328 -7.87 -20.65 -16.43
C PRO A 328 -6.64 -20.30 -17.29
N ILE A 329 -5.63 -19.66 -16.72
CA ILE A 329 -4.45 -19.18 -17.46
C ILE A 329 -3.57 -20.38 -17.83
N CYS A 330 -2.97 -20.33 -19.05
CA CYS A 330 -2.14 -21.41 -19.57
C CYS A 330 -0.73 -21.43 -18.94
N GLU A 331 -0.69 -21.36 -17.60
CA GLU A 331 0.54 -21.36 -16.78
C GLU A 331 0.35 -22.24 -15.53
N SER A 332 1.36 -23.02 -15.19
CA SER A 332 1.30 -23.88 -14.00
C SER A 332 1.32 -23.11 -12.66
N SER A 333 1.70 -21.83 -12.71
CA SER A 333 1.70 -20.89 -11.58
C SER A 333 0.32 -20.29 -11.30
N ASP A 334 -0.69 -20.52 -12.16
CA ASP A 334 -2.03 -19.97 -11.99
C ASP A 334 -2.83 -20.70 -10.90
N ILE A 335 -2.37 -20.53 -9.68
CA ILE A 335 -2.92 -21.19 -8.49
C ILE A 335 -3.20 -20.11 -7.44
N PHE A 336 -4.45 -20.05 -6.97
CA PHE A 336 -4.83 -19.20 -5.84
C PHE A 336 -4.47 -19.85 -4.50
N GLN A 337 -4.77 -21.14 -4.34
CA GLN A 337 -4.47 -21.89 -3.12
C GLN A 337 -4.38 -23.40 -3.40
N LYS A 338 -3.36 -24.03 -2.83
CA LYS A 338 -3.24 -25.50 -2.80
C LYS A 338 -3.89 -26.05 -1.54
N ASN A 339 -4.51 -27.23 -1.66
CA ASN A 339 -5.14 -27.94 -0.55
C ASN A 339 -6.14 -27.07 0.24
N ALA A 340 -6.89 -26.20 -0.44
CA ALA A 340 -7.96 -25.41 0.18
C ALA A 340 -9.08 -26.34 0.67
N LEU A 341 -9.47 -26.19 1.94
CA LEU A 341 -10.61 -26.89 2.51
C LEU A 341 -11.88 -26.08 2.25
N LEU A 342 -12.68 -26.49 1.29
CA LEU A 342 -13.92 -25.80 0.92
C LEU A 342 -15.12 -26.71 1.15
N LYS A 343 -16.31 -26.11 1.31
CA LYS A 343 -17.58 -26.83 1.22
C LYS A 343 -17.68 -27.49 -0.15
N GLU A 344 -18.36 -28.65 -0.25
CA GLU A 344 -18.56 -29.35 -1.53
C GLU A 344 -18.87 -28.34 -2.64
N THR A 345 -17.97 -28.30 -3.63
CA THR A 345 -17.98 -27.27 -4.68
C THR A 345 -18.43 -27.89 -6.00
N ARG A 346 -19.28 -27.16 -6.73
CA ARG A 346 -19.90 -27.62 -7.98
C ARG A 346 -19.69 -26.58 -9.08
N ARG A 347 -19.78 -27.02 -10.34
CA ARG A 347 -19.79 -26.11 -11.51
C ARG A 347 -20.90 -25.06 -11.35
N GLY A 348 -20.54 -23.79 -11.59
CA GLY A 348 -21.46 -22.65 -11.49
C GLY A 348 -21.47 -21.98 -10.12
N ASP A 349 -20.89 -22.60 -9.09
CA ASP A 349 -20.78 -21.97 -7.77
C ASP A 349 -19.98 -20.66 -7.85
N LEU A 350 -20.33 -19.71 -7.00
CA LEU A 350 -19.57 -18.47 -6.80
C LEU A 350 -18.57 -18.65 -5.67
N ILE A 351 -17.35 -18.26 -5.95
CA ILE A 351 -16.21 -18.28 -5.01
C ILE A 351 -15.81 -16.84 -4.71
N ALA A 352 -15.62 -16.53 -3.44
CA ALA A 352 -15.03 -15.30 -2.97
C ALA A 352 -13.57 -15.51 -2.61
N ILE A 353 -12.67 -14.65 -3.11
CA ILE A 353 -11.28 -14.55 -2.70
C ILE A 353 -11.19 -13.23 -1.93
N ARG A 354 -11.04 -13.33 -0.58
CA ARG A 354 -11.19 -12.24 0.38
C ARG A 354 -9.95 -11.35 0.45
N SER A 355 -10.11 -10.17 1.01
CA SER A 355 -9.01 -9.22 1.26
C SER A 355 -8.20 -8.88 -0.01
N ALA A 356 -8.89 -8.81 -1.17
CA ALA A 356 -8.28 -8.55 -2.48
C ALA A 356 -8.30 -7.07 -2.87
N GLY A 357 -8.68 -6.17 -1.97
CA GLY A 357 -8.83 -4.74 -2.25
C GLY A 357 -7.52 -3.99 -2.46
N ALA A 358 -6.39 -4.51 -1.94
CA ALA A 358 -5.07 -3.94 -2.18
C ALA A 358 -4.23 -4.81 -3.11
N TYR A 359 -3.55 -4.18 -4.08
CA TYR A 359 -2.63 -4.84 -5.01
C TYR A 359 -3.30 -5.98 -5.81
N GLY A 360 -4.62 -5.90 -6.01
CA GLY A 360 -5.41 -6.79 -6.83
C GLY A 360 -5.76 -6.15 -8.16
N GLU A 361 -6.90 -5.42 -8.24
CA GLU A 361 -7.37 -4.74 -9.45
C GLU A 361 -6.27 -3.90 -10.12
N VAL A 362 -5.50 -3.15 -9.34
CA VAL A 362 -4.44 -2.26 -9.82
C VAL A 362 -3.27 -3.00 -10.50
N MET A 363 -3.08 -4.29 -10.22
CA MET A 363 -2.06 -5.14 -10.82
C MET A 363 -2.62 -6.12 -11.86
N ALA A 364 -3.92 -6.03 -12.18
CA ALA A 364 -4.54 -6.90 -13.17
C ALA A 364 -3.94 -6.67 -14.57
N SER A 365 -3.95 -7.70 -15.40
CA SER A 365 -3.37 -7.68 -16.73
C SER A 365 -4.27 -8.33 -17.77
N THR A 366 -3.98 -8.08 -19.05
CA THR A 366 -4.71 -8.66 -20.18
C THR A 366 -4.01 -9.88 -20.79
N TYR A 367 -3.16 -10.56 -20.04
CA TYR A 367 -2.48 -11.76 -20.52
C TYR A 367 -3.48 -12.82 -20.97
N ASN A 368 -3.12 -13.62 -21.95
CA ASN A 368 -4.01 -14.51 -22.72
C ASN A 368 -5.21 -13.79 -23.38
N CYS A 369 -5.11 -12.47 -23.65
CA CYS A 369 -6.17 -11.63 -24.21
C CYS A 369 -7.47 -11.64 -23.38
N ARG A 370 -7.37 -11.82 -22.07
CA ARG A 370 -8.53 -11.74 -21.17
C ARG A 370 -8.85 -10.29 -20.84
N PRO A 371 -10.12 -9.92 -20.67
CA PRO A 371 -10.49 -8.58 -20.24
C PRO A 371 -10.06 -8.35 -18.79
N LEU A 372 -9.83 -7.10 -18.43
CA LEU A 372 -9.69 -6.71 -17.02
C LEU A 372 -11.00 -6.97 -16.25
N PRO A 373 -10.94 -7.37 -14.99
CA PRO A 373 -12.12 -7.58 -14.15
C PRO A 373 -12.86 -6.24 -13.93
N ALA A 374 -14.17 -6.27 -13.90
CA ALA A 374 -14.98 -5.11 -13.54
C ALA A 374 -14.95 -4.87 -12.03
N ALA A 375 -15.21 -3.64 -11.58
CA ALA A 375 -15.34 -3.28 -10.18
C ALA A 375 -16.77 -2.82 -9.88
N TYR A 376 -17.32 -3.29 -8.77
CA TYR A 376 -18.63 -2.91 -8.25
C TYR A 376 -18.52 -2.51 -6.78
N PHE A 377 -19.45 -1.65 -6.34
CA PHE A 377 -19.49 -1.12 -4.99
C PHE A 377 -20.76 -1.57 -4.27
N ALA A 378 -20.63 -1.93 -2.97
CA ALA A 378 -21.72 -2.36 -2.10
C ALA A 378 -21.80 -1.47 -0.85
#